data_51d0ac7d53ff28dea43be14342ea82cf
#
_entry.id   51d0ac7d53ff28dea43be14342ea82cf
#
_cell.length_a   1.000
_cell.length_b   1.000
_cell.length_c   1.000
_cell.angle_alpha   90.00
_cell.angle_beta   90.00
_cell.angle_gamma   90.00
#
_symmetry.space_group_name_H-M   'P 1'
#
loop_
_entity.id
_entity.type
_entity.pdbx_description
1 polymer ?
#
loop_
_entity_poly.entity_id
_entity_poly.type
_entity_poly.pdbx_seq_one_letter_code
_entity_poly.pdbx_strand_id
1 'polypeptide(L)'
;SGVPASLIEAVQREGIRLGTVVDGETRYTAADVETVRAALKLLEFGLPLPDLLALAADANRAMEDLADRAVELFDRAVREPARDTAGTPEEAAARIVEAFDALLPAVTGLVANHFRRVLLAAAEEKLS
;
A
#
# COMPACT_ATOMS: atom_id res chain seq x y z
N SER A 1 4.77 -15.91 -14.32
CA SER A 1 4.84 -14.46 -14.18
C SER A 1 6.18 -13.85 -14.60
N GLY A 2 7.21 -14.66 -14.80
CA GLY A 2 8.52 -14.18 -15.22
C GLY A 2 9.31 -13.42 -14.16
N VAL A 3 8.85 -13.44 -12.92
CA VAL A 3 9.50 -12.73 -11.80
C VAL A 3 10.40 -13.71 -11.03
N PRO A 4 11.70 -13.37 -10.81
CA PRO A 4 12.58 -14.24 -10.04
C PRO A 4 12.10 -14.43 -8.59
N ALA A 5 12.09 -15.69 -8.14
CA ALA A 5 11.70 -16.01 -6.76
C ALA A 5 12.63 -15.34 -5.74
N SER A 6 13.91 -15.21 -6.05
CA SER A 6 14.89 -14.56 -5.18
C SER A 6 14.57 -13.08 -4.93
N LEU A 7 14.01 -12.39 -5.92
CA LEU A 7 13.61 -11.00 -5.77
C LEU A 7 12.39 -10.89 -4.85
N ILE A 8 11.42 -11.78 -5.01
CA ILE A 8 10.24 -11.83 -4.15
C ILE A 8 10.66 -12.07 -2.70
N GLU A 9 11.55 -13.02 -2.46
CA GLU A 9 12.07 -13.32 -1.13
C GLU A 9 12.80 -12.12 -0.52
N ALA A 10 13.60 -11.42 -1.32
CA ALA A 10 14.31 -10.23 -0.86
C ALA A 10 13.35 -9.12 -0.44
N VAL A 11 12.31 -8.88 -1.22
CA VAL A 11 11.28 -7.86 -0.92
C VAL A 11 10.51 -8.24 0.35
N GLN A 12 10.16 -9.51 0.50
CA GLN A 12 9.44 -9.98 1.70
C GLN A 12 10.29 -9.88 2.97
N ARG A 13 11.61 -10.08 2.87
CA ARG A 13 12.52 -9.92 4.01
C ARG A 13 12.53 -8.50 4.56
N GLU A 14 12.26 -7.51 3.72
CA GLU A 14 12.18 -6.11 4.15
C GLU A 14 10.83 -5.73 4.76
N GLY A 15 9.97 -6.72 5.01
CA GLY A 15 8.68 -6.52 5.66
C GLY A 15 7.54 -6.20 4.70
N ILE A 16 7.79 -6.18 3.41
CA ILE A 16 6.75 -5.93 2.41
C ILE A 16 6.03 -7.23 2.13
N ARG A 17 4.73 -7.25 2.36
CA ARG A 17 3.93 -8.45 2.14
C ARG A 17 3.53 -8.56 0.68
N LEU A 18 3.94 -9.66 0.07
CA LEU A 18 3.53 -10.04 -1.27
C LEU A 18 2.81 -11.38 -1.20
N GLY A 19 1.65 -11.42 -1.80
CA GLY A 19 0.87 -12.64 -1.88
C GLY A 19 0.02 -12.92 -0.65
N THR A 20 -0.81 -13.90 -0.79
CA THR A 20 -1.73 -14.38 0.25
C THR A 20 -1.67 -15.90 0.26
N VAL A 21 -1.66 -16.51 1.44
CA VAL A 21 -1.68 -17.97 1.56
C VAL A 21 -3.13 -18.45 1.54
N VAL A 22 -3.45 -19.31 0.54
CA VAL A 22 -4.76 -19.92 0.39
C VAL A 22 -4.53 -21.42 0.23
N ASP A 23 -5.13 -22.22 1.10
CA ASP A 23 -5.02 -23.69 1.10
C ASP A 23 -3.55 -24.18 1.04
N GLY A 24 -2.66 -23.51 1.79
CA GLY A 24 -1.25 -23.87 1.85
C GLY A 24 -0.41 -23.41 0.67
N GLU A 25 -1.02 -22.75 -0.31
CA GLU A 25 -0.31 -22.19 -1.47
C GLU A 25 -0.27 -20.67 -1.39
N THR A 26 0.88 -20.09 -1.76
CA THR A 26 1.01 -18.64 -1.86
C THR A 26 0.47 -18.16 -3.21
N ARG A 27 -0.50 -17.27 -3.17
CA ARG A 27 -1.09 -16.67 -4.37
C ARG A 27 -0.79 -15.19 -4.41
N TYR A 28 -0.46 -14.69 -5.58
CA TYR A 28 -0.14 -13.28 -5.80
C TYR A 28 -1.25 -12.59 -6.57
N THR A 29 -1.59 -11.38 -6.14
CA THR A 29 -2.58 -10.54 -6.82
C THR A 29 -1.93 -9.83 -8.02
N ALA A 30 -2.77 -9.25 -8.89
CA ALA A 30 -2.28 -8.39 -9.97
C ALA A 30 -1.47 -7.21 -9.42
N ALA A 31 -1.88 -6.66 -8.28
CA ALA A 31 -1.14 -5.57 -7.63
C ALA A 31 0.24 -6.01 -7.16
N ASP A 32 0.37 -7.22 -6.62
CA ASP A 32 1.66 -7.79 -6.21
C ASP A 32 2.59 -7.93 -7.42
N VAL A 33 2.08 -8.42 -8.54
CA VAL A 33 2.83 -8.57 -9.78
C VAL A 33 3.30 -7.22 -10.30
N GLU A 34 2.44 -6.22 -10.28
CA GLU A 34 2.76 -4.84 -10.69
C GLU A 34 3.87 -4.25 -9.83
N THR A 35 3.83 -4.48 -8.52
CA THR A 35 4.85 -4.01 -7.59
C THR A 35 6.22 -4.60 -7.94
N VAL A 36 6.28 -5.91 -8.19
CA VAL A 36 7.54 -6.57 -8.53
C VAL A 36 8.04 -6.15 -9.90
N ARG A 37 7.14 -5.98 -10.87
CA ARG A 37 7.53 -5.48 -12.20
C ARG A 37 8.14 -4.09 -12.14
N ALA A 38 7.56 -3.21 -11.30
CA ALA A 38 8.11 -1.88 -11.09
C ALA A 38 9.51 -1.95 -10.49
N ALA A 39 9.73 -2.84 -9.52
CA ALA A 39 11.05 -3.06 -8.92
C ALA A 39 12.06 -3.55 -9.97
N LEU A 40 11.67 -4.50 -10.82
CA LEU A 40 12.51 -4.99 -11.89
C LEU A 40 12.91 -3.87 -12.87
N LYS A 41 11.97 -3.00 -13.19
CA LYS A 41 12.23 -1.87 -14.07
C LYS A 41 13.29 -0.94 -13.51
N LEU A 42 13.22 -0.66 -12.22
CA LEU A 42 14.21 0.18 -11.53
C LEU A 42 15.60 -0.47 -11.56
N LEU A 43 15.67 -1.79 -11.37
CA LEU A 43 16.93 -2.53 -11.44
C LEU A 43 17.50 -2.49 -12.86
N GLU A 44 16.67 -2.60 -13.88
CA GLU A 44 17.09 -2.51 -15.29
C GLU A 44 17.71 -1.15 -15.62
N PHE A 45 17.23 -0.08 -14.97
CA PHE A 45 17.80 1.25 -15.14
C PHE A 45 19.06 1.48 -14.31
N GLY A 46 19.51 0.50 -13.56
CA GLY A 46 20.79 0.54 -12.88
C GLY A 46 20.74 0.88 -11.38
N LEU A 47 19.57 0.94 -10.78
CA LEU A 47 19.50 1.12 -9.33
C LEU A 47 20.04 -0.13 -8.64
N PRO A 48 21.02 0.01 -7.71
CA PRO A 48 21.52 -1.16 -6.98
C PRO A 48 20.42 -1.78 -6.12
N LEU A 49 20.37 -3.12 -6.13
CA LEU A 49 19.37 -3.85 -5.36
C LEU A 49 19.38 -3.51 -3.86
N PRO A 50 20.54 -3.45 -3.18
CA PRO A 50 20.53 -3.07 -1.76
C PRO A 50 19.92 -1.71 -1.48
N ASP A 51 20.17 -0.72 -2.34
CA ASP A 51 19.61 0.62 -2.20
C ASP A 51 18.10 0.62 -2.44
N LEU A 52 17.64 -0.14 -3.43
CA LEU A 52 16.23 -0.29 -3.72
C LEU A 52 15.49 -0.94 -2.55
N LEU A 53 16.07 -2.00 -1.95
CA LEU A 53 15.48 -2.67 -0.80
C LEU A 53 15.43 -1.74 0.43
N ALA A 54 16.46 -0.94 0.64
CA ALA A 54 16.48 0.03 1.75
C ALA A 54 15.38 1.09 1.55
N LEU A 55 15.23 1.58 0.33
CA LEU A 55 14.15 2.52 0.00
C LEU A 55 12.78 1.90 0.22
N ALA A 56 12.61 0.65 -0.21
CA ALA A 56 11.35 -0.09 -0.03
C ALA A 56 11.01 -0.27 1.44
N ALA A 57 12.00 -0.58 2.28
CA ALA A 57 11.81 -0.72 3.72
C ALA A 57 11.38 0.61 4.36
N ASP A 58 12.01 1.72 3.96
CA ASP A 58 11.64 3.06 4.44
C ASP A 58 10.23 3.42 4.01
N ALA A 59 9.89 3.16 2.76
CA ALA A 59 8.55 3.40 2.22
C ALA A 59 7.50 2.57 2.97
N ASN A 60 7.80 1.32 3.26
CA ASN A 60 6.89 0.44 4.00
C ASN A 60 6.58 1.00 5.39
N ARG A 61 7.61 1.44 6.12
CA ARG A 61 7.41 2.05 7.45
C ARG A 61 6.56 3.32 7.39
N ALA A 62 6.84 4.17 6.41
CA ALA A 62 6.07 5.40 6.22
C ALA A 62 4.60 5.09 5.88
N MET A 63 4.37 4.09 5.04
CA MET A 63 3.02 3.68 4.65
C MET A 63 2.24 3.04 5.80
N GLU A 64 2.90 2.21 6.62
CA GLU A 64 2.27 1.63 7.82
C GLU A 64 1.82 2.71 8.79
N ASP A 65 2.67 3.69 9.02
CA ASP A 65 2.37 4.81 9.91
C ASP A 65 1.19 5.64 9.38
N LEU A 66 1.20 5.91 8.08
CA LEU A 66 0.11 6.63 7.42
C LEU A 66 -1.20 5.83 7.46
N ALA A 67 -1.11 4.53 7.21
CA ALA A 67 -2.28 3.64 7.26
C ALA A 67 -2.91 3.60 8.65
N ASP A 68 -2.10 3.53 9.69
CA ASP A 68 -2.60 3.52 11.08
C ASP A 68 -3.36 4.81 11.38
N ARG A 69 -2.86 5.95 10.95
CA ARG A 69 -3.53 7.24 11.14
C ARG A 69 -4.82 7.33 10.34
N ALA A 70 -4.82 6.82 9.12
CA ALA A 70 -6.01 6.80 8.28
C ALA A 70 -7.10 5.92 8.90
N VAL A 71 -6.73 4.76 9.44
CA VAL A 71 -7.67 3.85 10.10
C VAL A 71 -8.24 4.48 11.37
N GLU A 72 -7.42 5.17 12.16
CA GLU A 72 -7.90 5.88 13.35
C GLU A 72 -8.91 6.97 12.99
N LEU A 73 -8.63 7.72 11.94
CA LEU A 73 -9.54 8.74 11.46
C LEU A 73 -10.86 8.14 10.97
N PHE A 74 -10.78 7.04 10.22
CA PHE A 74 -11.96 6.32 9.75
C PHE A 74 -12.79 5.80 10.93
N ASP A 75 -12.14 5.29 11.96
CA ASP A 75 -12.82 4.79 13.16
C ASP A 75 -13.66 5.90 13.82
N ARG A 76 -13.06 7.05 14.04
CA ARG A 76 -13.72 8.18 14.70
C ARG A 76 -14.78 8.86 13.82
N ALA A 77 -14.49 8.99 12.53
CA ALA A 77 -15.36 9.75 11.62
C ALA A 77 -16.50 8.92 11.02
N VAL A 78 -16.31 7.60 10.90
CA VAL A 78 -17.27 6.72 10.20
C VAL A 78 -17.78 5.60 11.09
N ARG A 79 -16.90 4.81 11.69
CA ARG A 79 -17.32 3.62 12.44
C ARG A 79 -18.09 3.95 13.69
N GLU A 80 -17.59 4.84 14.52
CA GLU A 80 -18.29 5.23 15.75
C GLU A 80 -19.65 5.89 15.46
N PRO A 81 -19.75 6.88 14.56
CA PRO A 81 -21.05 7.45 14.22
C PRO A 81 -22.04 6.45 13.63
N ALA A 82 -21.55 5.48 12.81
CA ALA A 82 -22.42 4.45 12.24
C ALA A 82 -23.01 3.57 13.33
N ARG A 83 -22.22 3.18 14.33
CA ARG A 83 -22.69 2.38 15.46
C ARG A 83 -23.71 3.15 16.31
N ASP A 84 -23.48 4.45 16.53
CA ASP A 84 -24.34 5.26 17.40
C ASP A 84 -25.67 5.62 16.74
N THR A 85 -25.72 5.68 15.42
CA THR A 85 -26.90 6.14 14.68
C THR A 85 -27.66 5.05 13.94
N ALA A 86 -27.07 3.88 13.74
CA ALA A 86 -27.72 2.77 13.05
C ALA A 86 -28.76 2.11 13.97
N GLY A 87 -29.85 1.62 13.38
CA GLY A 87 -30.91 0.96 14.12
C GLY A 87 -30.56 -0.45 14.58
N THR A 88 -29.64 -1.12 13.86
CA THR A 88 -29.18 -2.49 14.18
C THR A 88 -27.68 -2.61 13.95
N PRO A 89 -27.03 -3.61 14.59
CA PRO A 89 -25.62 -3.90 14.31
C PRO A 89 -25.36 -4.23 12.84
N GLU A 90 -26.29 -4.87 12.17
CA GLU A 90 -26.19 -5.22 10.74
C GLU A 90 -26.18 -3.97 9.86
N GLU A 91 -27.02 -2.98 10.18
CA GLU A 91 -27.02 -1.69 9.47
C GLU A 91 -25.72 -0.95 9.68
N ALA A 92 -25.19 -0.96 10.91
CA ALA A 92 -23.91 -0.33 11.21
C ALA A 92 -22.79 -0.97 10.40
N ALA A 93 -22.73 -2.31 10.37
CA ALA A 93 -21.73 -3.03 9.60
C ALA A 93 -21.82 -2.72 8.11
N ALA A 94 -23.03 -2.70 7.55
CA ALA A 94 -23.25 -2.38 6.14
C ALA A 94 -22.76 -0.97 5.79
N ARG A 95 -23.05 0.02 6.63
CA ARG A 95 -22.58 1.40 6.42
C ARG A 95 -21.07 1.52 6.49
N ILE A 96 -20.44 0.79 7.42
CA ILE A 96 -18.99 0.80 7.59
C ILE A 96 -18.32 0.22 6.34
N VAL A 97 -18.80 -0.92 5.85
CA VAL A 97 -18.25 -1.57 4.64
C VAL A 97 -18.44 -0.66 3.43
N GLU A 98 -19.61 -0.09 3.25
CA GLU A 98 -19.89 0.82 2.13
C GLU A 98 -18.96 2.04 2.15
N ALA A 99 -18.78 2.64 3.33
CA ALA A 99 -17.88 3.78 3.48
C ALA A 99 -16.44 3.41 3.20
N PHE A 100 -15.97 2.26 3.68
CA PHE A 100 -14.61 1.79 3.45
C PHE A 100 -14.37 1.56 1.96
N ASP A 101 -15.31 0.89 1.27
CA ASP A 101 -15.20 0.62 -0.16
C ASP A 101 -15.13 1.90 -1.01
N ALA A 102 -15.81 2.96 -0.56
CA ALA A 102 -15.76 4.25 -1.23
C ALA A 102 -14.49 5.03 -0.91
N LEU A 103 -14.04 4.98 0.33
CA LEU A 103 -12.90 5.76 0.80
C LEU A 103 -11.55 5.18 0.41
N LEU A 104 -11.44 3.85 0.31
CA LEU A 104 -10.18 3.20 -0.01
C LEU A 104 -9.56 3.70 -1.33
N PRO A 105 -10.26 3.68 -2.47
CA PRO A 105 -9.68 4.20 -3.70
C PRO A 105 -9.43 5.71 -3.66
N ALA A 106 -10.24 6.47 -2.93
CA ALA A 106 -10.05 7.90 -2.80
C ALA A 106 -8.76 8.22 -2.03
N VAL A 107 -8.53 7.55 -0.91
CA VAL A 107 -7.32 7.76 -0.09
C VAL A 107 -6.07 7.29 -0.84
N THR A 108 -6.11 6.12 -1.44
CA THR A 108 -4.96 5.60 -2.17
C THR A 108 -4.62 6.46 -3.39
N GLY A 109 -5.63 6.95 -4.11
CA GLY A 109 -5.43 7.86 -5.23
C GLY A 109 -4.83 9.21 -4.80
N LEU A 110 -5.33 9.76 -3.71
CA LEU A 110 -4.81 11.00 -3.14
C LEU A 110 -3.33 10.87 -2.78
N VAL A 111 -2.97 9.81 -2.06
CA VAL A 111 -1.60 9.55 -1.63
C VAL A 111 -0.68 9.36 -2.83
N ALA A 112 -1.08 8.54 -3.79
CA ALA A 112 -0.28 8.29 -4.99
C ALA A 112 -0.04 9.57 -5.79
N ASN A 113 -1.07 10.36 -6.02
CA ASN A 113 -0.97 11.61 -6.77
C ASN A 113 -0.12 12.64 -6.05
N HIS A 114 -0.27 12.75 -4.74
CA HIS A 114 0.52 13.69 -3.95
C HIS A 114 1.98 13.24 -3.84
N PHE A 115 2.21 11.95 -3.66
CA PHE A 115 3.57 11.42 -3.62
C PHE A 115 4.31 11.72 -4.93
N ARG A 116 3.63 11.53 -6.07
CA ARG A 116 4.20 11.87 -7.37
C ARG A 116 4.62 13.34 -7.42
N ARG A 117 3.80 14.22 -6.90
CA ARG A 117 4.08 15.66 -6.86
C ARG A 117 5.29 15.99 -5.99
N VAL A 118 5.35 15.38 -4.81
CA VAL A 118 6.47 15.54 -3.87
C VAL A 118 7.77 15.01 -4.48
N LEU A 119 7.67 13.86 -5.15
CA LEU A 119 8.83 13.25 -5.81
C LEU A 119 9.38 14.14 -6.92
N LEU A 120 8.50 14.69 -7.76
CA LEU A 120 8.90 15.60 -8.83
C LEU A 120 9.56 16.87 -8.29
N ALA A 121 9.01 17.44 -7.23
CA ALA A 121 9.58 18.61 -6.57
C ALA A 121 10.98 18.33 -6.01
N ALA A 122 11.14 17.18 -5.37
CA ALA A 122 12.44 16.75 -4.84
C ALA A 122 13.47 16.55 -5.96
N ALA A 123 13.03 15.96 -7.06
CA ALA A 123 13.89 15.75 -8.23
C ALA A 123 14.35 17.07 -8.85
N GLU A 124 13.46 18.04 -8.99
CA GLU A 124 13.80 19.35 -9.50
C GLU A 124 14.84 20.06 -8.64
N GLU A 125 14.69 19.97 -7.32
CA GLU A 125 15.62 20.60 -6.38
C GLU A 125 17.00 19.96 -6.43
N LYS A 126 17.07 18.63 -6.50
CA LYS A 126 18.32 17.89 -6.44
C LYS A 126 19.05 17.79 -7.79
N LEU A 127 18.30 17.77 -8.88
CA LEU A 127 18.85 17.44 -10.19
C LEU A 127 19.00 18.65 -11.13
N SER A 128 18.56 19.79 -10.71
CA SER A 128 18.72 21.03 -11.52
C SER A 128 19.96 21.82 -11.19
#